data_afd2d1fa3527d13b303a37c7a0695dc5
#
_entry.id   afd2d1fa3527d13b303a37c7a0695dc5
#
_cell.length_a   1.000
_cell.length_b   1.000
_cell.length_c   1.000
_cell.angle_alpha   90.00
_cell.angle_beta   90.00
_cell.angle_gamma   90.00
#
_symmetry.space_group_name_H-M   'P 1'
#
loop_
_entity.id
_entity.type
_entity.pdbx_description
1 polymer ?
#
loop_
_entity_poly.entity_id
_entity_poly.type
_entity_poly.pdbx_seq_one_letter_code
_entity_poly.pdbx_strand_id
1 'polypeptide(L)' 'DATHLCTIKVETDLLDVAPYIYQEAEKIGIKVKYDTISLINKLRDAVPERFKARFVKENVEVYINEEGELYFG' A
#
# COMPACT_ATOMS: atom_id res chain seq x y z
N ASP A 1 11.08 -12.57 3.92
CA ASP A 1 11.51 -11.18 4.00
C ASP A 1 10.62 -10.30 3.13
N ALA A 2 10.35 -9.09 3.62
CA ALA A 2 9.57 -8.14 2.86
C ALA A 2 10.43 -7.46 1.81
N THR A 3 9.86 -7.23 0.64
CA THR A 3 10.50 -6.50 -0.44
C THR A 3 9.80 -5.17 -0.61
N HIS A 4 10.54 -4.07 -0.63
CA HIS A 4 9.94 -2.75 -0.82
C HIS A 4 9.27 -2.68 -2.19
N LEU A 5 7.97 -2.42 -2.19
CA LEU A 5 7.16 -2.40 -3.40
C LEU A 5 7.01 -0.98 -3.94
N CYS A 6 6.54 -0.06 -3.10
CA CYS A 6 6.34 1.32 -3.52
C CYS A 6 6.20 2.23 -2.30
N THR A 7 6.26 3.54 -2.56
CA THR A 7 6.00 4.56 -1.54
C THR A 7 4.74 5.31 -1.93
N ILE A 8 3.78 5.39 -1.02
CA ILE A 8 2.47 5.99 -1.27
C ILE A 8 2.35 7.28 -0.47
N LYS A 9 1.88 8.35 -1.12
CA LYS A 9 1.54 9.58 -0.41
C LYS A 9 0.22 9.39 0.31
N VAL A 10 0.18 9.69 1.59
CA VAL A 10 -1.01 9.51 2.42
C VAL A 10 -2.22 10.28 1.89
N GLU A 11 -1.98 11.46 1.32
CA GLU A 11 -3.05 12.30 0.76
C GLU A 11 -3.61 11.80 -0.57
N THR A 12 -2.99 10.76 -1.15
CA THR A 12 -3.44 10.21 -2.43
C THR A 12 -4.71 9.40 -2.23
N ASP A 13 -5.61 9.48 -3.21
CA ASP A 13 -6.83 8.67 -3.20
C ASP A 13 -6.45 7.19 -3.21
N LEU A 14 -6.94 6.46 -2.21
CA LEU A 14 -6.62 5.05 -2.06
C LEU A 14 -7.09 4.20 -3.24
N LEU A 15 -8.19 4.62 -3.90
CA LEU A 15 -8.67 3.93 -5.09
C LEU A 15 -7.67 4.03 -6.25
N ASP A 16 -6.94 5.14 -6.33
CA ASP A 16 -5.93 5.33 -7.37
C ASP A 16 -4.64 4.59 -7.03
N VAL A 17 -4.39 4.36 -5.75
CA VAL A 17 -3.18 3.68 -5.29
C VAL A 17 -3.25 2.18 -5.54
N ALA A 18 -4.42 1.56 -5.39
CA ALA A 18 -4.55 0.11 -5.54
C ALA A 18 -4.06 -0.41 -6.90
N PRO A 19 -4.47 0.19 -8.04
CA PRO A 19 -3.92 -0.25 -9.33
C PRO A 19 -2.41 -0.09 -9.42
N TYR A 20 -1.87 0.97 -8.84
CA TYR A 20 -0.44 1.20 -8.83
C TYR A 20 0.31 0.08 -8.09
N ILE A 21 -0.23 -0.34 -6.93
CA ILE A 21 0.38 -1.43 -6.17
C ILE A 21 0.38 -2.74 -6.97
N TYR A 22 -0.73 -3.05 -7.64
CA TYR A 22 -0.80 -4.26 -8.46
C TYR A 22 0.21 -4.22 -9.59
N GLN A 23 0.38 -3.08 -10.25
CA GLN A 23 1.34 -2.92 -11.32
C GLN A 23 2.77 -3.10 -10.83
N GLU A 24 3.11 -2.47 -9.70
CA GLU A 24 4.45 -2.57 -9.15
C GLU A 24 4.76 -4.00 -8.70
N ALA A 25 3.80 -4.69 -8.11
CA ALA A 25 3.96 -6.09 -7.73
C ALA A 25 4.22 -6.97 -8.94
N GLU A 26 3.49 -6.73 -10.02
CA GLU A 26 3.68 -7.49 -11.26
C GLU A 26 5.08 -7.33 -11.82
N LYS A 27 5.64 -6.12 -11.73
CA LYS A 27 7.00 -5.85 -12.21
C LYS A 27 8.05 -6.69 -11.49
N ILE A 28 7.84 -6.99 -10.22
CA ILE A 28 8.78 -7.79 -9.44
C ILE A 28 8.37 -9.27 -9.39
N GLY A 29 7.32 -9.64 -10.10
CA GLY A 29 6.92 -11.04 -10.24
C GLY A 29 6.15 -11.59 -9.05
N ILE A 30 5.52 -10.74 -8.24
CA ILE A 30 4.77 -11.17 -7.06
C ILE A 30 3.29 -10.83 -7.26
N LYS A 31 2.41 -11.81 -6.98
CA LYS A 31 0.98 -11.58 -7.03
C LYS A 31 0.50 -11.11 -5.66
N VAL A 32 -0.18 -9.96 -5.62
CA VAL A 32 -0.75 -9.45 -4.39
C VAL A 32 -1.88 -10.36 -3.93
N LYS A 33 -1.86 -10.73 -2.65
CA LYS A 33 -2.81 -11.69 -2.07
C LYS A 33 -4.22 -11.13 -1.92
N TYR A 34 -4.37 -9.82 -1.88
CA TYR A 34 -5.63 -9.16 -1.58
C TYR A 34 -6.36 -8.72 -2.84
N ASP A 35 -7.70 -8.75 -2.81
CA ASP A 35 -8.49 -8.10 -3.85
C ASP A 35 -8.48 -6.58 -3.62
N THR A 36 -9.07 -5.83 -4.56
CA THR A 36 -9.04 -4.37 -4.51
C THR A 36 -9.64 -3.81 -3.22
N ILE A 37 -10.78 -4.36 -2.79
CA ILE A 37 -11.47 -3.87 -1.58
C ILE A 37 -10.64 -4.15 -0.34
N SER A 38 -10.12 -5.36 -0.21
CA SER A 38 -9.27 -5.74 0.92
C SER A 38 -7.99 -4.93 0.95
N LEU A 39 -7.40 -4.68 -0.23
CA LEU A 39 -6.19 -3.87 -0.33
C LEU A 39 -6.44 -2.43 0.14
N ILE A 40 -7.53 -1.82 -0.30
CA ILE A 40 -7.90 -0.47 0.11
C ILE A 40 -8.11 -0.41 1.63
N ASN A 41 -8.77 -1.41 2.19
CA ASN A 41 -9.00 -1.46 3.64
C ASN A 41 -7.68 -1.57 4.40
N LYS A 42 -6.75 -2.38 3.92
CA LYS A 42 -5.43 -2.50 4.55
C LYS A 42 -4.64 -1.20 4.45
N LEU A 43 -4.71 -0.52 3.32
CA LEU A 43 -4.06 0.78 3.15
C LEU A 43 -4.65 1.80 4.12
N ARG A 44 -5.96 1.81 4.26
CA ARG A 44 -6.64 2.73 5.18
C ARG A 44 -6.20 2.48 6.63
N ASP A 45 -6.09 1.21 7.02
CA ASP A 45 -5.68 0.85 8.37
C ASP A 45 -4.20 1.17 8.63
N ALA A 46 -3.40 1.19 7.57
CA ALA A 46 -1.97 1.48 7.69
C ALA A 46 -1.68 2.96 7.90
N VAL A 47 -2.62 3.84 7.54
CA VAL A 47 -2.44 5.28 7.73
C VAL A 47 -2.48 5.59 9.22
N PRO A 48 -1.43 6.19 9.79
CA PRO A 48 -1.42 6.54 11.20
C PRO A 48 -2.59 7.44 11.58
N GLU A 49 -3.14 7.23 12.77
CA GLU A 49 -4.29 7.99 13.25
C GLU A 49 -4.05 9.50 13.20
N ARG A 50 -2.81 9.93 13.45
CA ARG A 50 -2.44 11.34 13.42
C ARG A 50 -2.64 11.99 12.05
N PHE A 51 -2.65 11.18 10.97
CA PHE A 51 -2.84 11.69 9.62
C PHE A 51 -4.30 11.69 9.18
N LYS A 52 -5.17 10.96 9.88
CA LYS A 52 -6.59 10.88 9.53
C LYS A 52 -7.34 12.17 9.82
N ALA A 53 -6.87 12.94 10.79
CA ALA A 53 -7.53 14.16 11.20
C ALA A 53 -7.19 15.36 10.31
N ARG A 54 -6.11 15.26 9.54
CA ARG A 54 -5.65 16.32 8.65
C ARG A 54 -4.81 15.70 7.55
N PHE A 55 -4.83 16.31 6.39
CA PHE A 55 -4.03 15.84 5.26
C PHE A 55 -2.60 16.35 5.41
N VAL A 56 -1.73 15.49 5.87
CA VAL A 56 -0.31 15.78 6.00
C VAL A 56 0.40 15.09 4.84
N LYS A 57 1.34 15.80 4.21
CA LYS A 57 2.10 15.24 3.10
C LYS A 57 3.16 14.30 3.65
N GLU A 58 2.79 13.05 3.79
CA GLU A 58 3.66 12.00 4.30
C GLU A 58 3.71 10.87 3.28
N ASN A 59 4.82 10.18 3.25
CA ASN A 59 4.97 8.99 2.43
C ASN A 59 4.86 7.75 3.31
N VAL A 60 4.07 6.79 2.87
CA VAL A 60 3.94 5.49 3.53
C VAL A 60 4.61 4.47 2.64
N GLU A 61 5.58 3.76 3.19
CA GLU A 61 6.27 2.71 2.45
C GLU A 61 5.47 1.40 2.54
N VAL A 62 5.30 0.77 1.39
CA VAL A 62 4.59 -0.51 1.29
C VAL A 62 5.60 -1.58 0.90
N TYR A 63 5.58 -2.67 1.66
CA TYR A 63 6.44 -3.82 1.41
C TYR A 63 5.56 -5.02 1.10
N ILE A 64 6.05 -5.93 0.28
CA ILE A 64 5.37 -7.17 0.00
C ILE A 64 6.34 -8.33 0.20
N ASN A 65 5.87 -9.42 0.82
CA ASN A 65 6.69 -10.61 0.98
C ASN A 65 6.46 -11.58 -0.18
N GLU A 66 7.19 -12.69 -0.17
CA GLU A 66 7.10 -13.69 -1.23
C GLU A 66 5.71 -14.32 -1.35
N GLU A 67 4.93 -14.28 -0.29
CA GLU A 67 3.59 -14.84 -0.26
C GLU A 67 2.52 -13.87 -0.73
N GLY A 68 2.91 -12.64 -1.09
CA GLY A 68 1.96 -11.63 -1.55
C GLY A 68 1.30 -10.85 -0.43
N GLU A 69 1.79 -10.96 0.80
CA GLU A 69 1.26 -10.22 1.94
C GLU A 69 1.92 -8.86 2.07
N LEU A 70 1.13 -7.85 2.42
CA LEU A 70 1.58 -6.47 2.49
C LEU A 70 1.96 -6.07 3.91
N TYR A 71 3.04 -5.30 4.01
CA TYR A 71 3.49 -4.69 5.24
C TYR A 71 3.70 -3.19 5.01
N PHE A 72 3.52 -2.40 6.05
CA PHE A 72 3.59 -0.95 5.96
C PHE A 72 4.61 -0.41 6.94
N GLY A 73 5.40 0.53 6.48
CA GLY A 73 6.42 1.18 7.30
C GLY A 73 6.14 2.63 7.61
#